data_a8abe7eb6d5b477c7af206a89870bd75
#
_entry.id   a8abe7eb6d5b477c7af206a89870bd75
#
_cell.length_a   1.000
_cell.length_b   1.000
_cell.length_c   1.000
_cell.angle_alpha   90.00
_cell.angle_beta   90.00
_cell.angle_gamma   90.00
#
_symmetry.space_group_name_H-M   'P 1'
#
loop_
_entity.id
_entity.type
_entity.pdbx_description
1 polymer ?
#
loop_
_entity_poly.entity_id
_entity_poly.type
_entity_poly.pdbx_seq_one_letter_code
_entity_poly.pdbx_strand_id
1 'polypeptide(L)' 'MKAKILTDSNNLLTMFRLGAIKGELVNSNNFDLIFNKSIKDRELGILIITMTVYDAHKLKIDDFRKENSMPLIVTIDG' A
#
# COMPACT_ATOMS: atom_id res chain seq x y z
N MET A 1 -11.20 6.52 10.03
CA MET A 1 -10.28 5.52 9.45
C MET A 1 -9.95 5.92 8.02
N LYS A 2 -8.66 5.93 7.68
CA LYS A 2 -8.22 6.31 6.35
C LYS A 2 -7.81 5.08 5.54
N ALA A 3 -7.89 5.20 4.22
CA ALA A 3 -7.36 4.21 3.28
C ALA A 3 -6.29 4.87 2.43
N LYS A 4 -5.32 4.08 1.99
CA LYS A 4 -4.21 4.54 1.15
C LYS A 4 -3.87 3.45 0.16
N ILE A 5 -3.45 3.82 -1.05
CA ILE A 5 -2.99 2.86 -2.04
C ILE A 5 -1.50 3.04 -2.34
N LEU A 6 -0.78 1.92 -2.41
CA LEU A 6 0.58 1.88 -2.93
C LEU A 6 0.55 1.11 -4.24
N THR A 7 0.97 1.76 -5.31
CA THR A 7 0.87 1.19 -6.65
C THR A 7 2.02 1.63 -7.53
N ASP A 8 2.34 0.83 -8.53
CA ASP A 8 3.27 1.20 -9.58
C ASP A 8 2.57 1.72 -10.83
N SER A 9 1.24 1.88 -10.77
CA SER A 9 0.42 2.33 -11.90
C SER A 9 -0.07 3.75 -11.68
N ASN A 10 0.33 4.68 -12.56
CA ASN A 10 -0.19 6.05 -12.53
C ASN A 10 -1.69 6.09 -12.76
N ASN A 11 -2.22 5.21 -13.60
CA ASN A 11 -3.66 5.16 -13.88
C ASN A 11 -4.45 4.82 -12.62
N LEU A 12 -4.01 3.79 -11.87
CA LEU A 12 -4.68 3.42 -10.64
C LEU A 12 -4.55 4.51 -9.58
N LEU A 13 -3.38 5.12 -9.47
CA LEU A 13 -3.19 6.22 -8.54
C LEU A 13 -4.19 7.34 -8.79
N THR A 14 -4.37 7.71 -10.06
CA THR A 14 -5.33 8.74 -10.46
C THR A 14 -6.77 8.33 -10.17
N MET A 15 -7.14 7.09 -10.49
CA MET A 15 -8.48 6.58 -10.26
C MET A 15 -8.85 6.62 -8.78
N PHE A 16 -7.96 6.17 -7.91
CA PHE A 16 -8.22 6.18 -6.48
C PHE A 16 -8.27 7.60 -5.93
N ARG A 17 -7.45 8.50 -6.47
CA ARG A 17 -7.49 9.91 -6.07
C ARG A 17 -8.83 10.55 -6.40
N LEU A 18 -9.43 10.20 -7.53
CA LEU A 18 -10.76 10.68 -7.89
C LEU A 18 -11.82 10.21 -6.89
N GLY A 19 -11.61 9.07 -6.27
CA GLY A 19 -12.46 8.56 -5.20
C GLY A 19 -12.04 9.02 -3.81
N ALA A 20 -11.19 10.04 -3.73
CA ALA A 20 -10.70 10.62 -2.47
C ALA A 20 -9.82 9.69 -1.65
N ILE A 21 -9.21 8.68 -2.28
CA ILE A 21 -8.25 7.81 -1.63
C ILE A 21 -6.84 8.25 -2.03
N LYS A 22 -6.04 8.63 -1.04
CA LYS A 22 -4.66 9.03 -1.26
C LYS A 22 -3.80 7.83 -1.60
N GLY A 23 -2.72 8.08 -2.32
CA GLY A 23 -1.80 7.01 -2.65
C GLY A 23 -0.43 7.52 -3.00
N GLU A 24 0.49 6.60 -3.19
CA GLU A 24 1.84 6.91 -3.62
C GLU A 24 2.28 5.93 -4.69
N LEU A 25 3.01 6.46 -5.65
CA LEU A 25 3.63 5.66 -6.69
C LEU A 25 4.91 5.07 -6.12
N VAL A 26 5.02 3.74 -6.14
CA VAL A 26 6.18 3.07 -5.56
C VAL A 26 6.99 2.32 -6.61
N ASN A 27 8.26 2.16 -6.32
CA ASN A 27 9.19 1.37 -7.12
C ASN A 27 10.13 0.62 -6.17
N SER A 28 11.08 -0.14 -6.72
CA SER A 28 11.98 -0.93 -5.89
C SER A 28 12.88 -0.07 -4.99
N ASN A 29 13.13 1.19 -5.37
CA ASN A 29 14.02 2.06 -4.60
C ASN A 29 13.33 2.76 -3.43
N ASN A 30 12.02 3.03 -3.55
CA ASN A 30 11.31 3.81 -2.52
C ASN A 30 10.29 3.00 -1.73
N PHE A 31 10.04 1.74 -2.09
CA PHE A 31 8.99 0.96 -1.44
C PHE A 31 9.19 0.85 0.07
N ASP A 32 10.39 0.50 0.51
CA ASP A 32 10.64 0.30 1.94
C ASP A 32 10.37 1.55 2.74
N LEU A 33 10.82 2.69 2.26
CA LEU A 33 10.60 3.96 2.93
C LEU A 33 9.10 4.28 3.03
N ILE A 34 8.40 4.15 1.92
CA ILE A 34 6.97 4.50 1.84
C ILE A 34 6.13 3.51 2.64
N PHE A 35 6.42 2.22 2.54
CA PHE A 35 5.70 1.20 3.29
C PHE A 35 5.89 1.41 4.80
N ASN A 36 7.12 1.60 5.24
CA ASN A 36 7.42 1.81 6.65
C ASN A 36 6.71 3.05 7.21
N LYS A 37 6.68 4.12 6.43
CA LYS A 37 5.97 5.34 6.82
C LYS A 37 4.47 5.09 6.91
N SER A 38 3.92 4.33 5.98
CA SER A 38 2.49 4.07 5.92
C SER A 38 2.00 3.22 7.09
N ILE A 39 2.74 2.17 7.45
CA ILE A 39 2.31 1.29 8.54
C ILE A 39 2.43 1.95 9.92
N LYS A 40 3.15 3.05 10.02
CA LYS A 40 3.26 3.81 11.26
C LYS A 40 2.15 4.84 11.43
N ASP A 41 1.36 5.08 10.40
CA ASP A 41 0.26 6.04 10.48
C ASP A 41 -0.91 5.39 11.23
N ARG A 42 -1.16 5.88 12.43
CA ARG A 42 -2.19 5.31 13.31
C ARG A 42 -3.61 5.52 12.80
N GLU A 43 -3.82 6.49 11.92
CA GLU A 43 -5.13 6.73 11.35
C GLU A 43 -5.41 5.84 10.13
N LEU A 44 -4.38 5.18 9.61
CA LEU A 44 -4.53 4.33 8.45
C LEU A 44 -5.15 2.99 8.85
N GLY A 45 -6.34 2.71 8.32
CA GLY A 45 -7.04 1.47 8.60
C GLY A 45 -6.87 0.44 7.50
N ILE A 46 -6.75 0.89 6.26
CA ILE A 46 -6.64 0.01 5.09
C ILE A 46 -5.49 0.48 4.21
N LEU A 47 -4.59 -0.43 3.90
CA LEU A 47 -3.50 -0.20 2.95
C LEU A 47 -3.73 -1.11 1.74
N ILE A 48 -4.05 -0.49 0.61
CA ILE A 48 -4.30 -1.20 -0.64
C ILE A 48 -2.98 -1.28 -1.41
N ILE A 49 -2.62 -2.48 -1.85
CA ILE A 49 -1.37 -2.69 -2.59
C ILE A 49 -1.71 -3.44 -3.86
N THR A 50 -1.26 -2.94 -5.01
CA THR A 50 -1.49 -3.65 -6.26
C THR A 50 -0.67 -4.94 -6.29
N MET A 51 -1.18 -5.95 -6.99
CA MET A 51 -0.57 -7.28 -7.00
C MET A 51 0.87 -7.25 -7.51
N THR A 52 1.17 -6.41 -8.49
CA THR A 52 2.55 -6.29 -9.00
C THR A 52 3.52 -5.80 -7.92
N VAL A 53 3.08 -4.83 -7.12
CA VAL A 53 3.88 -4.34 -6.00
C VAL A 53 3.99 -5.40 -4.91
N TYR A 54 2.88 -6.07 -4.61
CA TYR A 54 2.89 -7.15 -3.62
C TYR A 54 3.88 -8.25 -4.02
N ASP A 55 3.82 -8.70 -5.27
CA ASP A 55 4.71 -9.78 -5.75
C ASP A 55 6.19 -9.39 -5.64
N ALA A 56 6.50 -8.13 -5.88
CA ALA A 56 7.87 -7.64 -5.81
C ALA A 56 8.40 -7.54 -4.36
N HIS A 57 7.50 -7.40 -3.38
CA HIS A 57 7.87 -7.15 -1.99
C HIS A 57 7.15 -8.09 -1.02
N LYS A 58 6.87 -9.29 -1.47
CA LYS A 58 6.02 -10.25 -0.77
C LYS A 58 6.51 -10.56 0.63
N LEU A 59 7.79 -10.83 0.79
CA LEU A 59 8.34 -11.21 2.10
C LEU A 59 8.12 -10.12 3.13
N LYS A 60 8.40 -8.90 2.79
CA LYS A 60 8.25 -7.77 3.71
C LYS A 60 6.80 -7.56 4.09
N ILE A 61 5.91 -7.63 3.11
CA ILE A 61 4.48 -7.42 3.35
C ILE A 61 3.91 -8.56 4.19
N ASP A 62 4.21 -9.80 3.84
CA ASP A 62 3.71 -10.96 4.57
C ASP A 62 4.23 -11.00 6.01
N ASP A 63 5.50 -10.66 6.22
CA ASP A 63 6.07 -10.60 7.56
C ASP A 63 5.33 -9.60 8.44
N PHE A 64 5.03 -8.43 7.88
CA PHE A 64 4.25 -7.44 8.60
C PHE A 64 2.85 -7.95 8.96
N ARG A 65 2.18 -8.60 8.01
CA ARG A 65 0.82 -9.09 8.21
C ARG A 65 0.73 -10.17 9.29
N LYS A 66 1.76 -10.97 9.44
CA LYS A 66 1.78 -12.05 10.45
C LYS A 66 1.73 -11.49 11.87
N GLU A 67 2.33 -10.34 12.09
CA GLU A 67 2.53 -9.80 13.44
C GLU A 67 1.64 -8.62 13.75
N ASN A 68 0.91 -8.11 12.76
CA ASN A 68 0.14 -6.88 12.91
C ASN A 68 -1.23 -7.02 12.27
N SER A 69 -2.26 -6.62 13.00
CA SER A 69 -3.63 -6.64 12.48
C SER A 69 -4.01 -5.33 11.78
N MET A 70 -3.28 -4.25 12.04
CA MET A 70 -3.58 -2.94 11.47
C MET A 70 -2.32 -2.26 10.95
N PRO A 71 -2.39 -1.56 9.83
CA PRO A 71 -3.55 -1.45 8.94
C PRO A 71 -3.86 -2.78 8.25
N LEU A 72 -5.11 -2.98 7.88
CA LEU A 72 -5.49 -4.14 7.07
C LEU A 72 -4.89 -3.98 5.67
N ILE A 73 -4.19 -5.01 5.20
CA ILE A 73 -3.57 -4.97 3.88
C ILE A 73 -4.44 -5.74 2.90
N VAL A 74 -4.82 -5.07 1.82
CA VAL A 74 -5.66 -5.62 0.77
C VAL A 74 -4.90 -5.54 -0.55
N THR A 75 -4.81 -6.67 -1.26
CA THR A 75 -4.18 -6.68 -2.58
C THR A 75 -5.24 -6.67 -3.67
N ILE A 76 -4.98 -5.90 -4.72
CA ILE A 76 -5.88 -5.80 -5.86
C ILE A 76 -5.08 -5.97 -7.16
N ASP A 77 -5.78 -6.44 -8.20
CA ASP A 77 -5.21 -6.48 -9.54
C ASP A 77 -5.05 -5.06 -10.07
N GLY A 78 -3.93 -4.83 -10.74
CA GLY A 78 -3.62 -3.49 -11.22
C GLY A 78 -3.59 -3.35 -12.72
#